data_f787920ac10f1d40ef5dd729543452dc
#
_entry.id   f787920ac10f1d40ef5dd729543452dc
#
_cell.length_a   1.000
_cell.length_b   1.000
_cell.length_c   1.000
_cell.angle_alpha   90.00
_cell.angle_beta   90.00
_cell.angle_gamma   90.00
#
_symmetry.space_group_name_H-M   'P 1'
#
loop_
_entity.id
_entity.type
_entity.pdbx_description
1 polymer ?
#
loop_
_entity_poly.entity_id
_entity_poly.type
_entity_poly.pdbx_seq_one_letter_code
_entity_poly.pdbx_strand_id
1 'polypeptide(L)'
;EDRQSCVLTPGFGRRPLAFGSTTTEWEVRNLGYYFAPSDYWDLTLAADLRQQTGWVGRGALSYAKRYDFSGSVEAKLQNRQDGEISNRAWWLSLRHRQQLGTSASLQGSGTFQGAQDFQRDNGTALDDRLNRTLRSNIRFDKRWRDAGWSLSAGASQTKDPVSDRSDVVLPEISLRANRKSLFGKKGADGPWYTRVYYDGNARLRNTRRTTTTSQ
;
A
#
# COMPACT_ATOMS: atom_id res chain seq x y z
N GLU A 1 20.06 -10.35 -15.37
CA GLU A 1 21.06 -9.41 -14.79
C GLU A 1 21.22 -9.76 -13.33
N ASP A 2 22.47 -10.13 -12.94
CA ASP A 2 22.78 -10.48 -11.56
C ASP A 2 22.70 -9.21 -10.70
N ARG A 3 21.79 -9.19 -9.75
CA ARG A 3 21.67 -8.12 -8.77
C ARG A 3 22.84 -8.24 -7.79
N GLN A 4 23.62 -7.20 -7.63
CA GLN A 4 24.76 -7.19 -6.72
C GLN A 4 24.49 -6.25 -5.56
N SER A 5 24.83 -6.73 -4.35
CA SER A 5 24.79 -5.89 -3.15
C SER A 5 25.89 -4.83 -3.21
N CYS A 6 25.55 -3.60 -2.84
CA CYS A 6 26.49 -2.49 -2.91
C CYS A 6 26.22 -1.42 -1.85
N VAL A 7 27.25 -0.65 -1.54
CA VAL A 7 27.13 0.58 -0.75
C VAL A 7 26.47 1.65 -1.61
N LEU A 8 25.50 2.35 -1.06
CA LEU A 8 24.87 3.47 -1.74
C LEU A 8 25.84 4.66 -1.80
N THR A 9 25.81 5.40 -2.89
CA THR A 9 26.64 6.59 -3.01
C THR A 9 26.10 7.70 -2.10
N PRO A 10 26.82 8.10 -1.05
CA PRO A 10 26.38 9.18 -0.18
C PRO A 10 26.44 10.53 -0.90
N GLY A 11 25.46 11.36 -0.65
CA GLY A 11 25.42 12.73 -1.12
C GLY A 11 25.70 13.70 0.03
N PHE A 12 26.52 14.72 -0.23
CA PHE A 12 26.81 15.78 0.72
C PHE A 12 26.24 17.09 0.20
N GLY A 13 25.64 17.88 1.08
CA GLY A 13 25.06 19.14 0.65
C GLY A 13 24.60 20.03 1.80
N ARG A 14 24.00 21.14 1.42
CA ARG A 14 23.32 22.04 2.35
C ARG A 14 21.84 22.07 2.03
N ARG A 15 21.02 22.10 3.04
CA ARG A 15 19.56 22.26 2.93
C ARG A 15 19.07 23.41 3.81
N PRO A 16 17.98 24.07 3.46
CA PRO A 16 17.34 25.02 4.37
C PRO A 16 16.78 24.29 5.60
N LEU A 17 16.90 24.89 6.78
CA LEU A 17 16.38 24.36 8.04
C LEU A 17 14.86 24.16 8.01
N ALA A 18 14.15 25.10 7.35
CA ALA A 18 12.71 25.03 7.12
C ALA A 18 12.37 25.55 5.74
N PHE A 19 11.17 25.26 5.26
CA PHE A 19 10.69 25.78 3.98
C PHE A 19 10.64 27.33 4.03
N GLY A 20 11.33 27.98 3.09
CA GLY A 20 11.46 29.45 3.03
C GLY A 20 12.50 30.04 3.96
N SER A 21 13.25 29.23 4.72
CA SER A 21 14.36 29.72 5.57
C SER A 21 15.60 30.03 4.75
N THR A 22 16.27 31.13 5.06
CA THR A 22 17.60 31.48 4.54
C THR A 22 18.73 30.75 5.30
N THR A 23 18.45 30.25 6.50
CA THR A 23 19.40 29.48 7.29
C THR A 23 19.51 28.06 6.76
N THR A 24 20.73 27.59 6.53
CA THR A 24 21.02 26.26 5.98
C THR A 24 21.80 25.41 6.97
N GLU A 25 21.60 24.10 6.90
CA GLU A 25 22.39 23.11 7.63
C GLU A 25 23.11 22.16 6.67
N TRP A 26 24.19 21.54 7.12
CA TRP A 26 24.82 20.44 6.40
C TRP A 26 24.00 19.17 6.52
N GLU A 27 23.92 18.43 5.42
CA GLU A 27 23.32 17.10 5.44
C GLU A 27 24.18 16.09 4.67
N VAL A 28 24.24 14.87 5.20
CA VAL A 28 24.73 13.68 4.51
C VAL A 28 23.53 12.86 4.15
N ARG A 29 23.30 12.64 2.86
CA ARG A 29 22.17 11.88 2.34
C ARG A 29 22.60 10.52 1.85
N ASN A 30 21.66 9.58 1.92
CA ASN A 30 21.79 8.28 1.29
C ASN A 30 22.96 7.44 1.83
N LEU A 31 23.34 7.64 3.11
CA LEU A 31 24.31 6.77 3.76
C LEU A 31 23.65 5.41 3.98
N GLY A 32 24.03 4.40 3.21
CA GLY A 32 23.31 3.15 3.27
C GLY A 32 23.88 2.02 2.43
N TYR A 33 23.14 0.95 2.41
CA TYR A 33 23.50 -0.28 1.74
C TYR A 33 22.31 -0.91 1.01
N TYR A 34 22.56 -1.36 -0.21
CA TYR A 34 21.64 -2.19 -0.99
C TYR A 34 22.08 -3.65 -0.87
N PHE A 35 21.21 -4.49 -0.35
CA PHE A 35 21.42 -5.90 -0.11
C PHE A 35 20.51 -6.73 -1.02
N ALA A 36 21.09 -7.51 -1.92
CA ALA A 36 20.38 -8.37 -2.87
C ALA A 36 20.96 -9.78 -2.82
N PRO A 37 20.61 -10.61 -1.80
CA PRO A 37 21.19 -11.94 -1.63
C PRO A 37 20.57 -12.98 -2.56
N SER A 38 19.45 -12.66 -3.20
CA SER A 38 18.75 -13.55 -4.12
C SER A 38 17.98 -12.79 -5.18
N ASP A 39 17.59 -13.47 -6.24
CA ASP A 39 16.74 -12.91 -7.31
C ASP A 39 15.29 -12.61 -6.86
N TYR A 40 14.90 -13.10 -5.68
CA TYR A 40 13.53 -13.02 -5.20
C TYR A 40 13.26 -11.84 -4.28
N TRP A 41 14.27 -11.27 -3.66
CA TRP A 41 14.09 -10.13 -2.78
C TRP A 41 15.36 -9.27 -2.68
N ASP A 42 15.15 -8.01 -2.41
CA ASP A 42 16.19 -7.02 -2.13
C ASP A 42 15.77 -6.11 -0.98
N LEU A 43 16.75 -5.59 -0.28
CA LEU A 43 16.59 -4.69 0.84
C LEU A 43 17.52 -3.49 0.68
N THR A 44 16.97 -2.30 0.71
CA THR A 44 17.73 -1.05 0.80
C THR A 44 17.56 -0.46 2.18
N LEU A 45 18.67 -0.17 2.84
CA LEU A 45 18.70 0.58 4.09
C LEU A 45 19.52 1.83 3.87
N ALA A 46 18.97 3.00 4.20
CA ALA A 46 19.65 4.28 4.05
C ALA A 46 19.31 5.23 5.19
N ALA A 47 20.22 6.11 5.51
CA ALA A 47 20.00 7.17 6.49
C ALA A 47 20.45 8.53 5.91
N ASP A 48 19.67 9.56 6.23
CA ASP A 48 20.04 10.94 6.00
C ASP A 48 20.32 11.57 7.36
N LEU A 49 21.55 12.05 7.53
CA LEU A 49 22.02 12.69 8.76
C LEU A 49 22.06 14.21 8.55
N ARG A 50 21.52 14.94 9.48
CA ARG A 50 21.39 16.39 9.43
C ARG A 50 22.03 17.01 10.66
N GLN A 51 22.76 18.08 10.47
CA GLN A 51 23.58 18.68 11.52
C GLN A 51 22.75 19.19 12.69
N GLN A 52 21.60 19.80 12.45
CA GLN A 52 20.79 20.43 13.48
C GLN A 52 19.41 19.79 13.63
N THR A 53 18.80 19.36 12.53
CA THR A 53 17.42 18.88 12.52
C THR A 53 17.27 17.38 12.73
N GLY A 54 18.38 16.63 13.03
CA GLY A 54 18.33 15.22 13.41
C GLY A 54 18.62 14.27 12.25
N TRP A 55 17.85 13.17 12.13
CA TRP A 55 18.10 12.14 11.12
C TRP A 55 16.80 11.54 10.56
N VAL A 56 16.90 10.97 9.36
CA VAL A 56 15.85 10.18 8.73
C VAL A 56 16.42 8.84 8.28
N GLY A 57 15.92 7.75 8.86
CA GLY A 57 16.18 6.39 8.40
C GLY A 57 15.14 5.95 7.39
N ARG A 58 15.58 5.23 6.34
CA ARG A 58 14.73 4.66 5.29
C ARG A 58 15.05 3.20 5.11
N GLY A 59 14.02 2.38 5.01
CA GLY A 59 14.12 0.97 4.64
C GLY A 59 13.16 0.68 3.51
N ALA A 60 13.61 -0.03 2.49
CA ALA A 60 12.78 -0.50 1.39
C ALA A 60 13.11 -1.98 1.12
N LEU A 61 12.11 -2.84 1.27
CA LEU A 61 12.16 -4.25 0.95
C LEU A 61 11.29 -4.48 -0.29
N SER A 62 11.86 -5.09 -1.31
CA SER A 62 11.11 -5.56 -2.48
C SER A 62 11.24 -7.08 -2.58
N TYR A 63 10.17 -7.76 -2.92
CA TYR A 63 10.18 -9.20 -3.11
C TYR A 63 9.24 -9.60 -4.25
N ALA A 64 9.69 -10.57 -5.03
CA ALA A 64 8.90 -11.10 -6.13
C ALA A 64 9.28 -12.54 -6.45
N LYS A 65 8.28 -13.38 -6.65
CA LYS A 65 8.43 -14.69 -7.24
C LYS A 65 7.47 -14.80 -8.42
N ARG A 66 8.04 -15.06 -9.59
CA ARG A 66 7.27 -15.09 -10.85
C ARG A 66 6.08 -16.02 -10.73
N TYR A 67 4.90 -15.54 -11.14
CA TYR A 67 3.60 -16.25 -11.11
C TYR A 67 3.04 -16.59 -9.73
N ASP A 68 3.69 -16.22 -8.64
CA ASP A 68 3.26 -16.56 -7.29
C ASP A 68 2.91 -15.30 -6.49
N PHE A 69 3.91 -14.51 -6.13
CA PHE A 69 3.70 -13.30 -5.36
C PHE A 69 4.68 -12.19 -5.71
N SER A 70 4.29 -10.97 -5.39
CA SER A 70 5.17 -9.79 -5.40
C SER A 70 4.70 -8.79 -4.37
N GLY A 71 5.62 -7.98 -3.89
CA GLY A 71 5.29 -6.92 -2.96
C GLY A 71 6.46 -6.02 -2.64
N SER A 72 6.15 -4.96 -1.91
CA SER A 72 7.13 -4.04 -1.36
C SER A 72 6.71 -3.54 0.00
N VAL A 73 7.67 -3.29 0.85
CA VAL A 73 7.50 -2.64 2.15
C VAL A 73 8.49 -1.49 2.22
N GLU A 74 7.99 -0.29 2.44
CA GLU A 74 8.80 0.90 2.62
C GLU A 74 8.53 1.48 3.99
N ALA A 75 9.58 1.73 4.76
CA ALA A 75 9.52 2.33 6.08
C ALA A 75 10.42 3.56 6.15
N LYS A 76 9.95 4.58 6.81
CA LYS A 76 10.73 5.78 7.12
C LYS A 76 10.57 6.10 8.60
N LEU A 77 11.67 6.37 9.26
CA LEU A 77 11.75 6.78 10.65
C LEU A 77 12.45 8.12 10.70
N GLN A 78 11.87 9.07 11.37
CA GLN A 78 12.46 10.39 11.59
C GLN A 78 12.61 10.65 13.08
N ASN A 79 13.77 11.17 13.44
CA ASN A 79 13.96 11.86 14.70
C ASN A 79 14.31 13.31 14.37
N ARG A 80 13.36 14.21 14.59
CA ARG A 80 13.55 15.65 14.37
C ARG A 80 13.89 16.31 15.69
N GLN A 81 14.97 17.03 15.70
CA GLN A 81 15.40 17.83 16.81
C GLN A 81 15.11 19.30 16.50
N ASP A 82 14.41 19.97 17.38
CA ASP A 82 14.06 21.39 17.28
C ASP A 82 14.38 22.02 18.64
N GLY A 83 15.64 22.50 18.78
CA GLY A 83 16.21 22.87 20.08
C GLY A 83 16.29 21.68 21.04
N GLU A 84 15.66 21.80 22.18
CA GLU A 84 15.60 20.74 23.22
C GLU A 84 14.48 19.71 22.97
N ILE A 85 13.58 19.97 22.01
CA ILE A 85 12.43 19.11 21.75
C ILE A 85 12.79 18.09 20.67
N SER A 86 12.64 16.81 21.00
CA SER A 86 12.80 15.70 20.05
C SER A 86 11.45 15.14 19.66
N ASN A 87 11.12 15.23 18.38
CA ASN A 87 9.91 14.66 17.81
C ASN A 87 10.25 13.45 16.95
N ARG A 88 9.63 12.30 17.27
CA ARG A 88 9.75 11.07 16.51
C ARG A 88 8.51 10.89 15.64
N ALA A 89 8.75 10.60 14.38
CA ALA A 89 7.70 10.31 13.43
C ALA A 89 8.08 9.08 12.60
N TRP A 90 7.08 8.34 12.17
CA TRP A 90 7.29 7.18 11.31
C TRP A 90 6.23 7.13 10.21
N TRP A 91 6.62 6.50 9.12
CA TRP A 91 5.75 6.22 8.00
C TRP A 91 6.05 4.82 7.47
N LEU A 92 5.00 4.08 7.11
CA LEU A 92 5.06 2.74 6.58
C LEU A 92 4.12 2.62 5.39
N SER A 93 4.63 2.12 4.27
CA SER A 93 3.82 1.73 3.11
C SER A 93 4.09 0.27 2.80
N LEU A 94 3.03 -0.47 2.54
CA LEU A 94 3.13 -1.87 2.15
C LEU A 94 2.25 -2.13 0.91
N ARG A 95 2.73 -2.99 0.03
CA ARG A 95 1.98 -3.52 -1.10
C ARG A 95 2.28 -5.00 -1.22
N HIS A 96 1.23 -5.78 -1.39
CA HIS A 96 1.35 -7.22 -1.59
C HIS A 96 0.35 -7.68 -2.64
N ARG A 97 0.80 -8.54 -3.53
CA ARG A 97 -0.03 -9.23 -4.50
C ARG A 97 0.38 -10.69 -4.53
N GLN A 98 -0.59 -11.58 -4.40
CA GLN A 98 -0.36 -13.01 -4.46
C GLN A 98 -1.37 -13.68 -5.36
N GLN A 99 -0.88 -14.59 -6.21
CA GLN A 99 -1.71 -15.46 -7.01
C GLN A 99 -1.84 -16.80 -6.29
N LEU A 100 -3.06 -17.16 -5.89
CA LEU A 100 -3.37 -18.40 -5.18
C LEU A 100 -3.88 -19.45 -6.17
N GLY A 101 -2.94 -20.10 -6.85
CA GLY A 101 -3.24 -21.01 -7.95
C GLY A 101 -3.83 -20.30 -9.17
N THR A 102 -4.63 -21.00 -9.98
CA THR A 102 -5.17 -20.49 -11.26
C THR A 102 -6.47 -19.70 -11.12
N SER A 103 -7.07 -19.67 -9.94
CA SER A 103 -8.44 -19.22 -9.78
C SER A 103 -8.64 -18.23 -8.63
N ALA A 104 -7.63 -17.96 -7.82
CA ALA A 104 -7.74 -17.00 -6.72
C ALA A 104 -6.57 -16.02 -6.71
N SER A 105 -6.80 -14.83 -6.20
CA SER A 105 -5.77 -13.82 -5.97
C SER A 105 -6.05 -13.02 -4.70
N LEU A 106 -4.97 -12.63 -4.04
CA LEU A 106 -4.99 -11.73 -2.89
C LEU A 106 -4.18 -10.48 -3.24
N GLN A 107 -4.73 -9.32 -2.94
CA GLN A 107 -4.07 -8.04 -3.11
C GLN A 107 -4.27 -7.21 -1.84
N GLY A 108 -3.22 -6.56 -1.40
CA GLY A 108 -3.27 -5.65 -0.27
C GLY A 108 -2.34 -4.47 -0.47
N SER A 109 -2.77 -3.31 -0.03
CA SER A 109 -1.92 -2.14 0.08
C SER A 109 -2.33 -1.33 1.30
N GLY A 110 -1.37 -0.69 1.95
CA GLY A 110 -1.64 0.14 3.10
C GLY A 110 -0.56 1.18 3.30
N THR A 111 -0.98 2.36 3.76
CA THR A 111 -0.08 3.43 4.16
C THR A 111 -0.46 3.85 5.57
N PHE A 112 0.53 3.90 6.44
CA PHE A 112 0.39 4.21 7.87
C PHE A 112 1.42 5.26 8.25
N GLN A 113 1.07 6.14 9.19
CA GLN A 113 1.99 7.13 9.73
C GLN A 113 1.69 7.44 11.19
N GLY A 114 2.72 7.77 11.95
CA GLY A 114 2.62 8.09 13.38
C GLY A 114 2.54 9.57 13.70
N ALA A 115 2.75 10.47 12.71
CA ALA A 115 2.61 11.92 12.88
C ALA A 115 1.88 12.51 11.68
N GLN A 116 1.06 13.54 11.93
CA GLN A 116 0.21 14.16 10.91
C GLN A 116 1.01 14.83 9.78
N ASP A 117 2.15 15.41 10.10
CA ASP A 117 2.94 16.22 9.18
C ASP A 117 4.16 15.50 8.57
N PHE A 118 4.29 14.18 8.81
CA PHE A 118 5.46 13.43 8.36
C PHE A 118 5.76 13.60 6.86
N GLN A 119 4.74 13.51 6.02
CA GLN A 119 4.91 13.63 4.57
C GLN A 119 5.16 15.08 4.12
N ARG A 120 4.59 16.05 4.80
CA ARG A 120 4.85 17.46 4.52
C ARG A 120 6.32 17.81 4.71
N ASP A 121 6.93 17.28 5.76
CA ASP A 121 8.31 17.58 6.13
C ASP A 121 9.35 16.78 5.35
N ASN A 122 9.00 15.59 4.86
CA ASN A 122 9.92 14.64 4.25
C ASN A 122 9.56 14.20 2.83
N GLY A 123 8.43 14.63 2.28
CA GLY A 123 8.04 14.34 0.90
C GLY A 123 9.02 14.96 -0.09
N THR A 124 9.52 14.18 -1.03
CA THR A 124 10.44 14.64 -2.09
C THR A 124 9.69 15.27 -3.25
N ALA A 125 8.45 14.82 -3.50
CA ALA A 125 7.58 15.35 -4.53
C ALA A 125 6.50 16.27 -3.92
N LEU A 126 6.00 17.23 -4.72
CA LEU A 126 4.93 18.12 -4.29
C LEU A 126 3.64 17.36 -3.98
N ASP A 127 3.33 16.34 -4.78
CA ASP A 127 2.17 15.47 -4.58
C ASP A 127 2.23 14.70 -3.25
N ASP A 128 3.41 14.25 -2.82
CA ASP A 128 3.60 13.58 -1.52
C ASP A 128 3.33 14.53 -0.36
N ARG A 129 3.66 15.81 -0.51
CA ARG A 129 3.42 16.83 0.52
C ARG A 129 1.96 17.26 0.62
N LEU A 130 1.23 17.21 -0.49
CA LEU A 130 -0.17 17.62 -0.59
C LEU A 130 -1.12 16.46 -0.24
N ASN A 131 -0.72 15.21 -0.54
CA ASN A 131 -1.57 14.05 -0.32
C ASN A 131 -1.49 13.55 1.11
N ARG A 132 -2.42 13.99 1.93
CA ARG A 132 -2.49 13.65 3.37
C ARG A 132 -3.34 12.42 3.67
N THR A 133 -4.06 11.92 2.68
CA THR A 133 -5.00 10.82 2.87
C THR A 133 -4.29 9.48 2.93
N LEU A 134 -4.47 8.76 4.04
CA LEU A 134 -3.98 7.40 4.22
C LEU A 134 -5.01 6.41 3.73
N ARG A 135 -4.62 5.55 2.80
CA ARG A 135 -5.48 4.53 2.23
C ARG A 135 -4.90 3.16 2.49
N SER A 136 -5.76 2.27 2.98
CA SER A 136 -5.44 0.86 3.16
C SER A 136 -6.55 0.02 2.59
N ASN A 137 -6.23 -1.01 1.84
CA ASN A 137 -7.19 -1.93 1.28
C ASN A 137 -6.61 -3.34 1.20
N ILE A 138 -7.48 -4.30 1.39
CA ILE A 138 -7.21 -5.72 1.13
C ILE A 138 -8.35 -6.28 0.31
N ARG A 139 -8.04 -7.11 -0.68
CA ARG A 139 -9.01 -7.71 -1.56
C ARG A 139 -8.59 -9.14 -1.89
N PHE A 140 -9.52 -10.03 -1.74
CA PHE A 140 -9.45 -11.43 -2.15
C PHE A 140 -10.48 -11.68 -3.26
N ASP A 141 -10.03 -12.22 -4.38
CA ASP A 141 -10.89 -12.61 -5.50
C ASP A 141 -10.74 -14.12 -5.77
N LYS A 142 -11.85 -14.84 -5.91
CA LYS A 142 -11.88 -16.25 -6.25
C LYS A 142 -12.88 -16.49 -7.38
N ARG A 143 -12.48 -17.29 -8.38
CA ARG A 143 -13.33 -17.66 -9.51
C ARG A 143 -13.43 -19.17 -9.62
N TRP A 144 -14.65 -19.68 -9.61
CA TRP A 144 -14.95 -21.08 -9.90
C TRP A 144 -15.44 -21.16 -11.35
N ARG A 145 -14.50 -21.38 -12.29
CA ARG A 145 -14.78 -21.33 -13.73
C ARG A 145 -15.83 -22.36 -14.15
N ASP A 146 -15.73 -23.59 -13.62
CA ASP A 146 -16.65 -24.67 -13.96
C ASP A 146 -18.06 -24.43 -13.42
N ALA A 147 -18.14 -23.88 -12.23
CA ALA A 147 -19.41 -23.53 -11.60
C ALA A 147 -19.98 -22.19 -12.11
N GLY A 148 -19.17 -21.34 -12.75
CA GLY A 148 -19.59 -20.02 -13.22
C GLY A 148 -19.76 -18.99 -12.09
N TRP A 149 -19.14 -19.21 -10.94
CA TRP A 149 -19.22 -18.33 -9.78
C TRP A 149 -17.94 -17.51 -9.59
N SER A 150 -18.11 -16.32 -9.06
CA SER A 150 -16.99 -15.49 -8.60
C SER A 150 -17.32 -14.85 -7.27
N LEU A 151 -16.36 -14.88 -6.35
CA LEU A 151 -16.39 -14.24 -5.05
C LEU A 151 -15.33 -13.14 -5.03
N SER A 152 -15.71 -11.97 -4.56
CA SER A 152 -14.80 -10.90 -4.20
C SER A 152 -15.08 -10.51 -2.75
N ALA A 153 -14.07 -10.55 -1.90
CA ALA A 153 -14.16 -10.15 -0.50
C ALA A 153 -13.05 -9.14 -0.20
N GLY A 154 -13.38 -8.08 0.54
CA GLY A 154 -12.39 -7.06 0.83
C GLY A 154 -12.74 -6.20 2.02
N ALA A 155 -11.76 -5.38 2.37
CA ALA A 155 -11.88 -4.31 3.35
C ALA A 155 -11.08 -3.11 2.87
N SER A 156 -11.55 -1.92 3.17
CA SER A 156 -10.81 -0.70 2.88
C SER A 156 -10.99 0.32 4.00
N GLN A 157 -9.94 1.09 4.22
CA GLN A 157 -9.95 2.22 5.14
C GLN A 157 -9.33 3.43 4.44
N THR A 158 -9.98 4.56 4.62
CA THR A 158 -9.45 5.87 4.22
C THR A 158 -9.45 6.76 5.44
N LYS A 159 -8.29 7.23 5.83
CA LYS A 159 -8.11 8.13 6.96
C LYS A 159 -7.51 9.45 6.49
N ASP A 160 -8.13 10.55 6.86
CA ASP A 160 -7.54 11.89 6.72
C ASP A 160 -7.02 12.34 8.09
N PRO A 161 -5.70 12.41 8.27
CA PRO A 161 -5.11 12.77 9.55
C PRO A 161 -5.39 14.21 9.98
N VAL A 162 -5.72 15.10 9.05
CA VAL A 162 -5.95 16.53 9.35
C VAL A 162 -7.36 16.76 9.85
N SER A 163 -8.35 16.17 9.22
CA SER A 163 -9.76 16.28 9.63
C SER A 163 -10.17 15.21 10.64
N ASP A 164 -9.24 14.31 11.03
CA ASP A 164 -9.47 13.11 11.85
C ASP A 164 -10.70 12.29 11.44
N ARG A 165 -10.94 12.32 10.13
CA ARG A 165 -12.02 11.57 9.50
C ARG A 165 -11.52 10.22 9.05
N SER A 166 -12.25 9.17 9.44
CA SER A 166 -11.99 7.79 9.03
C SER A 166 -13.24 7.17 8.42
N ASP A 167 -13.11 6.73 7.19
CA ASP A 167 -14.13 5.96 6.47
C ASP A 167 -13.61 4.51 6.36
N VAL A 168 -14.32 3.55 6.97
CA VAL A 168 -13.99 2.12 6.97
C VAL A 168 -15.11 1.35 6.29
N VAL A 169 -14.75 0.52 5.33
CA VAL A 169 -15.64 -0.45 4.70
C VAL A 169 -15.15 -1.84 5.08
N LEU A 170 -15.93 -2.54 5.90
CA LEU A 170 -15.57 -3.87 6.42
C LEU A 170 -16.80 -4.61 6.94
N PRO A 171 -17.14 -5.77 6.40
CA PRO A 171 -16.66 -6.36 5.16
C PRO A 171 -17.33 -5.78 3.91
N GLU A 172 -16.68 -5.94 2.76
CA GLU A 172 -17.31 -5.83 1.45
C GLU A 172 -17.20 -7.19 0.76
N ILE A 173 -18.33 -7.87 0.56
CA ILE A 173 -18.40 -9.20 -0.05
C ILE A 173 -19.33 -9.11 -1.25
N SER A 174 -18.88 -9.61 -2.39
CA SER A 174 -19.66 -9.70 -3.61
C SER A 174 -19.57 -11.11 -4.17
N LEU A 175 -20.71 -11.75 -4.31
CA LEU A 175 -20.85 -13.06 -4.93
C LEU A 175 -21.63 -12.89 -6.24
N ARG A 176 -21.09 -13.37 -7.33
CA ARG A 176 -21.71 -13.29 -8.66
C ARG A 176 -21.76 -14.67 -9.31
N ALA A 177 -22.95 -15.02 -9.77
CA ALA A 177 -23.19 -16.16 -10.65
C ALA A 177 -23.27 -15.66 -12.10
N ASN A 178 -22.43 -16.16 -12.98
CA ASN A 178 -22.55 -15.89 -14.41
C ASN A 178 -23.72 -16.68 -14.97
N ARG A 179 -24.33 -16.15 -16.04
CA ARG A 179 -25.43 -16.80 -16.72
C ARG A 179 -25.07 -18.22 -17.11
N LYS A 180 -25.80 -19.20 -16.61
CA LYS A 180 -25.60 -20.63 -16.88
C LYS A 180 -26.95 -21.30 -17.10
N SER A 181 -27.01 -22.27 -18.00
CA SER A 181 -28.19 -23.10 -18.18
C SER A 181 -28.41 -23.98 -16.95
N LEU A 182 -29.64 -24.03 -16.47
CA LEU A 182 -30.04 -24.83 -15.29
C LEU A 182 -29.98 -26.33 -15.59
N PHE A 183 -30.30 -26.73 -16.83
CA PHE A 183 -30.47 -28.13 -17.24
C PHE A 183 -29.45 -28.61 -18.27
N GLY A 184 -28.26 -28.00 -18.33
CA GLY A 184 -27.17 -28.42 -19.22
C GLY A 184 -27.20 -27.73 -20.59
N LYS A 185 -26.09 -27.86 -21.33
CA LYS A 185 -25.97 -27.34 -22.70
C LYS A 185 -26.52 -28.37 -23.69
N LYS A 186 -27.70 -28.14 -24.24
CA LYS A 186 -28.12 -28.79 -25.47
C LYS A 186 -28.31 -27.73 -26.58
N GLY A 187 -28.11 -28.13 -27.83
CA GLY A 187 -28.20 -27.25 -28.98
C GLY A 187 -29.58 -26.57 -29.15
N ALA A 188 -29.72 -25.74 -30.17
CA ALA A 188 -30.89 -24.91 -30.43
C ALA A 188 -32.23 -25.69 -30.51
N ASP A 189 -32.18 -26.98 -30.79
CA ASP A 189 -33.36 -27.85 -30.94
C ASP A 189 -33.73 -28.63 -29.67
N GLY A 190 -33.14 -28.27 -28.53
CA GLY A 190 -33.45 -28.94 -27.25
C GLY A 190 -34.81 -28.51 -26.66
N PRO A 191 -35.43 -29.36 -25.77
CA PRO A 191 -36.68 -29.04 -25.11
C PRO A 191 -36.62 -27.69 -24.35
N TRP A 192 -37.80 -27.06 -24.21
CA TRP A 192 -37.90 -25.68 -23.68
C TRP A 192 -37.17 -25.45 -22.33
N TYR A 193 -37.10 -26.46 -21.43
CA TYR A 193 -36.48 -26.35 -20.13
C TYR A 193 -34.92 -26.21 -20.22
N THR A 194 -34.29 -26.61 -21.34
CA THR A 194 -32.86 -26.39 -21.56
C THR A 194 -32.52 -24.93 -21.83
N ARG A 195 -33.53 -24.11 -22.10
CA ARG A 195 -33.43 -22.65 -22.29
C ARG A 195 -33.59 -21.85 -21.02
N VAL A 196 -33.76 -22.52 -19.86
CA VAL A 196 -33.83 -21.87 -18.56
C VAL A 196 -32.42 -21.56 -18.09
N TYR A 197 -32.14 -20.28 -17.89
CA TYR A 197 -30.88 -19.78 -17.43
C TYR A 197 -31.05 -19.13 -16.09
N TYR A 198 -30.01 -19.19 -15.27
CA TYR A 198 -29.91 -18.40 -14.05
C TYR A 198 -28.67 -17.52 -14.10
N ASP A 199 -28.75 -16.38 -13.53
CA ASP A 199 -27.66 -15.47 -13.18
C ASP A 199 -28.06 -14.72 -11.92
N GLY A 200 -27.08 -14.17 -11.23
CA GLY A 200 -27.39 -13.44 -10.02
C GLY A 200 -26.15 -12.79 -9.41
N ASN A 201 -26.42 -11.81 -8.58
CA ASN A 201 -25.39 -11.20 -7.76
C ASN A 201 -25.93 -10.92 -6.36
N ALA A 202 -25.09 -11.13 -5.36
CA ALA A 202 -25.34 -10.72 -3.99
C ALA A 202 -24.17 -9.84 -3.53
N ARG A 203 -24.45 -8.73 -2.87
CA ARG A 203 -23.45 -7.84 -2.33
C ARG A 203 -23.80 -7.48 -0.90
N LEU A 204 -22.82 -7.69 -0.01
CA LEU A 204 -22.85 -7.23 1.37
C LEU A 204 -21.77 -6.16 1.53
N ARG A 205 -22.17 -4.99 2.02
CA ARG A 205 -21.24 -3.91 2.31
C ARG A 205 -21.62 -3.25 3.61
N ASN A 206 -20.70 -3.23 4.56
CA ASN A 206 -20.84 -2.48 5.79
C ASN A 206 -19.87 -1.30 5.77
N THR A 207 -20.37 -0.11 6.03
CA THR A 207 -19.58 1.12 6.01
C THR A 207 -19.74 1.85 7.35
N ARG A 208 -18.61 2.15 7.97
CA ARG A 208 -18.55 2.95 9.20
C ARG A 208 -17.79 4.24 8.91
N ARG A 209 -18.40 5.35 9.20
CA ARG A 209 -17.78 6.66 9.14
C ARG A 209 -17.62 7.20 10.56
N THR A 210 -16.41 7.62 10.88
CA THR A 210 -16.10 8.24 12.17
C THR A 210 -15.47 9.60 11.90
N THR A 211 -15.95 10.63 12.58
CA THR A 211 -15.37 11.97 12.58
C THR A 211 -15.21 12.37 14.03
N THR A 212 -14.00 12.65 14.44
CA THR A 212 -13.73 13.15 15.81
C THR A 212 -13.77 14.67 15.72
N THR A 213 -14.81 15.26 16.31
CA THR A 213 -14.87 16.72 16.49
C THR A 213 -14.07 17.03 17.74
N SER A 214 -12.89 17.64 17.60
CA SER A 214 -12.17 18.20 18.73
C SER A 214 -12.96 19.42 19.25
N GLN A 215 -13.47 19.31 20.46
CA GLN A 215 -13.95 20.46 21.23
C GLN A 215 -12.78 21.26 21.76
#